data_b4d000317105bbfaedde7233033f37cf
#
_entry.id   b4d000317105bbfaedde7233033f37cf
#
_cell.length_a   1.000
_cell.length_b   1.000
_cell.length_c   1.000
_cell.angle_alpha   90.00
_cell.angle_beta   90.00
_cell.angle_gamma   90.00
#
_symmetry.space_group_name_H-M   'P 1'
#
loop_
_entity.id
_entity.type
_entity.pdbx_description
1 polymer ?
#
loop_
_entity_poly.entity_id
_entity_poly.type
_entity_poly.pdbx_seq_one_letter_code
_entity_poly.pdbx_strand_id
1 'polypeptide(L)'
;MQLNLSFVHKSLTVLLFLNILTPAAVVSQESLIISKISGTVNFDGTPNEEAWNETTVFPMIVSTPNFGTEPSELSEVMIGYDQEYLWIGARLFSKDPSNITSTSKKRDEESRNSDSFGIILDTYDDNENALAFFTMPSGARIDYSVSNDGEGGGGSSRGSINRSWNTFWDVETSRDELGWYVEMRIPFSSLRFQTINGKIRMGMILNRRISYMNEMVTYPIIDPKYGFSANLKPSLAQTIEFENIEPHNPVYISPYVIGGYSSNWDLNDAETLYQKEDKPKLEAGLDVKYSLTSNL
;
A
#
# COMPACT_ATOMS: atom_id res chain seq x y z
N MET A 1 10.43 56.81 77.95
CA MET A 1 9.50 55.87 77.31
C MET A 1 9.82 55.84 75.86
N GLN A 2 10.76 54.91 75.44
CA GLN A 2 11.27 54.82 74.08
C GLN A 2 10.64 53.58 73.43
N LEU A 3 9.95 53.78 72.31
CA LEU A 3 9.42 52.72 71.48
C LEU A 3 10.49 52.37 70.42
N ASN A 4 10.97 51.11 70.52
CA ASN A 4 11.80 50.53 69.49
C ASN A 4 10.90 49.83 68.42
N LEU A 5 10.89 50.33 67.17
CA LEU A 5 10.33 49.65 66.04
C LEU A 5 11.48 48.90 65.32
N SER A 6 11.48 47.61 65.39
CA SER A 6 12.36 46.76 64.58
C SER A 6 11.66 46.46 63.26
N PHE A 7 12.19 46.94 62.09
CA PHE A 7 11.81 46.59 60.80
C PHE A 7 12.37 45.21 60.35
N VAL A 8 11.53 44.24 60.21
CA VAL A 8 11.88 42.91 59.63
C VAL A 8 11.80 42.99 58.12
N HIS A 9 12.95 42.99 57.46
CA HIS A 9 13.05 42.82 56.01
C HIS A 9 12.84 41.35 55.65
N LYS A 10 11.72 40.98 55.04
CA LYS A 10 11.54 39.68 54.41
C LYS A 10 12.04 39.78 52.96
N SER A 11 13.23 39.20 52.71
CA SER A 11 13.74 39.02 51.36
C SER A 11 12.95 37.91 50.65
N LEU A 12 12.15 38.27 49.66
CA LEU A 12 11.43 37.33 48.81
C LEU A 12 12.36 36.90 47.63
N THR A 13 13.01 35.74 47.77
CA THR A 13 13.81 35.18 46.69
C THR A 13 12.89 34.52 45.67
N VAL A 14 12.68 35.17 44.52
CA VAL A 14 11.95 34.61 43.37
C VAL A 14 12.93 33.69 42.63
N LEU A 15 12.74 32.38 42.76
CA LEU A 15 13.43 31.39 41.93
C LEU A 15 12.78 31.36 40.53
N LEU A 16 13.46 31.94 39.57
CA LEU A 16 13.07 31.86 38.15
C LEU A 16 13.47 30.49 37.62
N PHE A 17 12.52 29.54 37.49
CA PHE A 17 12.74 28.31 36.77
C PHE A 17 12.79 28.60 35.27
N LEU A 18 14.00 28.69 34.74
CA LEU A 18 14.25 28.74 33.32
C LEU A 18 14.01 27.32 32.75
N ASN A 19 12.81 27.07 32.20
CA ASN A 19 12.54 25.88 31.42
C ASN A 19 13.36 25.95 30.13
N ILE A 20 14.51 25.28 30.10
CA ILE A 20 15.25 25.05 28.88
C ILE A 20 14.42 24.02 28.07
N LEU A 21 13.58 24.49 27.16
CA LEU A 21 13.04 23.64 26.10
C LEU A 21 14.23 23.19 25.25
N THR A 22 14.74 22.00 25.52
CA THR A 22 15.59 21.31 24.56
C THR A 22 14.70 20.98 23.36
N PRO A 23 15.01 21.46 22.14
CA PRO A 23 14.29 21.00 20.98
C PRO A 23 14.47 19.49 20.91
N ALA A 24 13.37 18.74 20.92
CA ALA A 24 13.41 17.33 20.57
C ALA A 24 14.05 17.25 19.19
N ALA A 25 15.21 16.63 19.09
CA ALA A 25 15.80 16.36 17.80
C ALA A 25 14.79 15.49 17.06
N VAL A 26 14.17 16.04 16.02
CA VAL A 26 13.42 15.26 15.05
C VAL A 26 14.49 14.39 14.41
N VAL A 27 14.54 13.13 14.79
CA VAL A 27 15.33 12.13 14.07
C VAL A 27 14.65 12.01 12.71
N SER A 28 15.14 12.75 11.73
CA SER A 28 14.77 12.53 10.35
C SER A 28 15.17 11.09 10.03
N GLN A 29 14.19 10.25 9.76
CA GLN A 29 14.45 8.90 9.27
C GLN A 29 15.22 9.04 7.96
N GLU A 30 16.40 8.41 7.89
CA GLU A 30 17.26 8.48 6.70
C GLU A 30 16.50 7.86 5.53
N SER A 31 16.48 8.58 4.40
CA SER A 31 15.83 8.07 3.19
C SER A 31 16.66 6.96 2.57
N LEU A 32 16.00 5.91 2.09
CA LEU A 32 16.64 4.80 1.40
C LEU A 32 16.60 5.03 -0.11
N ILE A 33 17.75 4.97 -0.74
CA ILE A 33 17.85 5.08 -2.21
C ILE A 33 17.51 3.72 -2.81
N ILE A 34 16.48 3.69 -3.65
CA ILE A 34 16.09 2.49 -4.39
C ILE A 34 16.97 2.32 -5.61
N SER A 35 17.45 1.11 -5.85
CA SER A 35 18.31 0.77 -6.99
C SER A 35 17.51 0.72 -8.30
N LYS A 36 18.11 1.23 -9.37
CA LYS A 36 17.59 1.01 -10.71
C LYS A 36 17.86 -0.42 -11.13
N ILE A 37 16.84 -1.10 -11.65
CA ILE A 37 16.99 -2.46 -12.16
C ILE A 37 17.84 -2.42 -13.44
N SER A 38 18.88 -3.26 -13.47
CA SER A 38 19.71 -3.50 -14.63
C SER A 38 19.34 -4.86 -15.23
N GLY A 39 18.88 -4.87 -16.48
CA GLY A 39 18.48 -6.10 -17.15
C GLY A 39 16.95 -6.24 -17.34
N THR A 40 16.54 -7.42 -17.74
CA THR A 40 15.14 -7.73 -18.03
C THR A 40 14.53 -8.54 -16.89
N VAL A 41 13.38 -8.11 -16.39
CA VAL A 41 12.52 -8.91 -15.52
C VAL A 41 11.54 -9.68 -16.40
N ASN A 42 11.52 -10.99 -16.28
CA ASN A 42 10.53 -11.84 -16.93
C ASN A 42 9.30 -11.91 -16.03
N PHE A 43 8.31 -11.10 -16.30
CA PHE A 43 7.13 -10.93 -15.47
C PHE A 43 6.25 -12.19 -15.45
N ASP A 44 6.65 -13.19 -14.66
CA ASP A 44 6.00 -14.50 -14.54
C ASP A 44 5.59 -14.88 -13.11
N GLY A 45 5.83 -13.97 -12.18
CA GLY A 45 5.51 -14.13 -10.75
C GLY A 45 6.60 -14.85 -9.95
N THR A 46 7.79 -15.03 -10.52
CA THR A 46 8.91 -15.72 -9.84
C THR A 46 10.16 -14.85 -9.91
N PRO A 47 10.41 -13.97 -8.94
CA PRO A 47 11.53 -13.01 -8.98
C PRO A 47 12.87 -13.72 -8.77
N ASN A 48 13.40 -14.36 -9.82
CA ASN A 48 14.63 -15.14 -9.80
C ASN A 48 15.68 -14.66 -10.81
N GLU A 49 15.41 -13.60 -11.59
CA GLU A 49 16.32 -13.05 -12.56
C GLU A 49 17.50 -12.35 -11.91
N GLU A 50 18.60 -12.27 -12.64
CA GLU A 50 19.79 -11.54 -12.22
C GLU A 50 19.51 -10.05 -11.94
N ALA A 51 18.48 -9.52 -12.56
CA ALA A 51 18.03 -8.14 -12.36
C ALA A 51 17.70 -7.81 -10.89
N TRP A 52 17.30 -8.80 -10.10
CA TRP A 52 17.00 -8.65 -8.69
C TRP A 52 18.24 -8.69 -7.77
N ASN A 53 19.35 -9.21 -8.24
CA ASN A 53 20.56 -9.40 -7.40
C ASN A 53 21.20 -8.10 -6.92
N GLU A 54 20.94 -7.00 -7.63
CA GLU A 54 21.49 -5.67 -7.28
C GLU A 54 20.52 -4.86 -6.39
N THR A 55 19.35 -5.40 -6.10
CA THR A 55 18.35 -4.74 -5.26
C THR A 55 18.56 -5.05 -3.78
N THR A 56 18.14 -4.12 -2.92
CA THR A 56 18.15 -4.33 -1.48
C THR A 56 17.01 -5.25 -1.08
N VAL A 57 17.31 -6.26 -0.24
CA VAL A 57 16.30 -7.09 0.42
C VAL A 57 15.85 -6.40 1.70
N PHE A 58 14.56 -6.15 1.82
CA PHE A 58 13.98 -5.48 2.99
C PHE A 58 13.67 -6.47 4.11
N PRO A 59 14.17 -6.20 5.34
CA PRO A 59 13.92 -7.07 6.48
C PRO A 59 12.49 -6.90 6.98
N MET A 60 11.71 -7.97 6.93
CA MET A 60 10.33 -7.99 7.42
C MET A 60 10.29 -8.46 8.87
N ILE A 61 9.54 -7.77 9.74
CA ILE A 61 9.44 -8.05 11.20
C ILE A 61 7.96 -8.22 11.57
N VAL A 62 7.69 -9.07 12.57
CA VAL A 62 6.33 -9.26 13.08
C VAL A 62 5.80 -7.99 13.73
N SER A 63 4.68 -7.49 13.21
CA SER A 63 3.90 -6.42 13.82
C SER A 63 2.90 -6.99 14.84
N THR A 64 2.18 -8.05 14.46
CA THR A 64 1.23 -8.75 15.33
C THR A 64 1.29 -10.26 15.05
N PRO A 65 1.05 -11.14 16.07
CA PRO A 65 0.71 -10.86 17.46
C PRO A 65 1.92 -10.52 18.35
N ASN A 66 3.12 -10.99 17.98
CA ASN A 66 4.34 -10.91 18.80
C ASN A 66 5.26 -9.81 18.26
N PHE A 67 4.93 -8.56 18.55
CA PHE A 67 5.66 -7.40 18.04
C PHE A 67 7.18 -7.49 18.22
N GLY A 68 7.90 -7.22 17.13
CA GLY A 68 9.36 -7.12 17.13
C GLY A 68 10.09 -8.47 17.06
N THR A 69 9.37 -9.58 16.93
CA THR A 69 10.00 -10.90 16.76
C THR A 69 10.28 -11.20 15.30
N GLU A 70 11.15 -12.18 15.05
CA GLU A 70 11.35 -12.76 13.72
C GLU A 70 10.06 -13.39 13.21
N PRO A 71 9.76 -13.29 11.91
CA PRO A 71 8.60 -13.93 11.31
C PRO A 71 8.65 -15.45 11.42
N SER A 72 7.48 -16.07 11.58
CA SER A 72 7.36 -17.53 11.55
C SER A 72 7.79 -18.13 10.21
N GLU A 73 7.61 -17.36 9.13
CA GLU A 73 7.97 -17.72 7.75
C GLU A 73 8.79 -16.60 7.12
N LEU A 74 9.91 -16.95 6.48
CA LEU A 74 10.84 -15.99 5.86
C LEU A 74 10.17 -15.23 4.70
N SER A 75 10.53 -13.96 4.57
CA SER A 75 10.17 -13.10 3.43
C SER A 75 11.43 -12.44 2.89
N GLU A 76 11.62 -12.54 1.59
CA GLU A 76 12.63 -11.77 0.86
C GLU A 76 11.89 -10.82 -0.09
N VAL A 77 11.90 -9.55 0.23
CA VAL A 77 11.23 -8.52 -0.57
C VAL A 77 12.26 -7.61 -1.17
N MET A 78 12.22 -7.47 -2.47
CA MET A 78 13.14 -6.68 -3.30
C MET A 78 12.36 -5.59 -3.99
N ILE A 79 12.94 -4.40 -4.07
CA ILE A 79 12.34 -3.26 -4.77
C ILE A 79 13.38 -2.65 -5.69
N GLY A 80 12.96 -2.39 -6.91
CA GLY A 80 13.76 -1.69 -7.88
C GLY A 80 12.89 -0.88 -8.83
N TYR A 81 13.47 -0.15 -9.75
CA TYR A 81 12.70 0.63 -10.72
C TYR A 81 13.43 0.73 -12.06
N ASP A 82 12.66 1.01 -13.10
CA ASP A 82 13.15 1.45 -14.41
C ASP A 82 12.56 2.82 -14.79
N GLN A 83 12.50 3.18 -16.05
CA GLN A 83 11.91 4.45 -16.48
C GLN A 83 10.39 4.49 -16.42
N GLU A 84 9.73 3.33 -16.45
CA GLU A 84 8.27 3.21 -16.57
C GLU A 84 7.62 2.70 -15.28
N TYR A 85 8.30 1.78 -14.58
CA TYR A 85 7.70 1.01 -13.50
C TYR A 85 8.53 1.05 -12.21
N LEU A 86 7.80 1.09 -11.10
CA LEU A 86 8.25 0.59 -9.82
C LEU A 86 8.01 -0.92 -9.80
N TRP A 87 9.07 -1.69 -9.57
CA TRP A 87 9.07 -3.14 -9.52
C TRP A 87 9.19 -3.64 -8.11
N ILE A 88 8.35 -4.61 -7.74
CA ILE A 88 8.41 -5.30 -6.46
C ILE A 88 8.48 -6.80 -6.72
N GLY A 89 9.56 -7.43 -6.28
CA GLY A 89 9.71 -8.88 -6.23
C GLY A 89 9.63 -9.38 -4.80
N ALA A 90 8.84 -10.42 -4.54
CA ALA A 90 8.75 -11.01 -3.22
C ALA A 90 8.81 -12.53 -3.29
N ARG A 91 9.69 -13.13 -2.46
CA ARG A 91 9.77 -14.57 -2.18
C ARG A 91 9.22 -14.81 -0.79
N LEU A 92 8.04 -15.40 -0.71
CA LEU A 92 7.27 -15.55 0.51
C LEU A 92 7.25 -17.02 0.90
N PHE A 93 8.30 -17.40 1.60
CA PHE A 93 8.52 -18.79 1.96
C PHE A 93 7.47 -19.31 2.94
N SER A 94 7.27 -20.62 2.95
CA SER A 94 6.43 -21.33 3.90
C SER A 94 7.07 -22.68 4.24
N LYS A 95 7.14 -23.02 5.52
CA LYS A 95 7.61 -24.32 6.01
C LYS A 95 6.69 -25.46 5.61
N ASP A 96 5.41 -25.16 5.44
CA ASP A 96 4.40 -26.06 4.92
C ASP A 96 3.51 -25.33 3.92
N PRO A 97 3.80 -25.42 2.61
CA PRO A 97 3.04 -24.73 1.58
C PRO A 97 1.56 -25.12 1.48
N SER A 98 1.17 -26.25 2.10
CA SER A 98 -0.25 -26.63 2.16
C SER A 98 -1.10 -25.66 2.99
N ASN A 99 -0.46 -24.89 3.89
CA ASN A 99 -1.09 -23.89 4.72
C ASN A 99 -1.32 -22.53 3.97
N ILE A 100 -0.70 -22.35 2.81
CA ILE A 100 -0.90 -21.13 2.00
C ILE A 100 -2.32 -21.13 1.47
N THR A 101 -3.08 -20.12 1.86
CA THR A 101 -4.51 -20.00 1.54
C THR A 101 -4.80 -18.79 0.67
N SER A 102 -5.73 -18.97 -0.26
CA SER A 102 -6.33 -17.90 -1.05
C SER A 102 -7.80 -18.22 -1.27
N THR A 103 -8.66 -17.41 -0.68
CA THR A 103 -10.11 -17.69 -0.64
C THR A 103 -10.86 -17.10 -1.81
N SER A 104 -10.24 -16.20 -2.58
CA SER A 104 -10.86 -15.56 -3.74
C SER A 104 -9.86 -15.33 -4.87
N LYS A 105 -10.39 -15.28 -6.10
CA LYS A 105 -9.71 -14.79 -7.30
C LYS A 105 -10.31 -13.48 -7.82
N LYS A 106 -11.31 -12.97 -7.11
CA LYS A 106 -12.01 -11.76 -7.52
C LYS A 106 -11.21 -10.53 -7.11
N ARG A 107 -11.14 -9.55 -8.03
CA ARG A 107 -10.54 -8.25 -7.77
C ARG A 107 -11.22 -7.57 -6.58
N ASP A 108 -10.44 -6.89 -5.74
CA ASP A 108 -10.86 -6.09 -4.59
C ASP A 108 -11.60 -6.87 -3.48
N GLU A 109 -11.53 -8.21 -3.52
CA GLU A 109 -12.08 -9.07 -2.47
C GLU A 109 -10.97 -9.50 -1.51
N GLU A 110 -10.80 -8.71 -0.45
CA GLU A 110 -9.84 -8.98 0.62
C GLU A 110 -10.44 -9.91 1.68
N SER A 111 -9.66 -10.90 2.11
CA SER A 111 -10.05 -11.82 3.17
C SER A 111 -8.93 -12.00 4.19
N ARG A 112 -9.28 -11.93 5.48
CA ARG A 112 -8.33 -12.22 6.56
C ARG A 112 -7.93 -13.69 6.64
N ASN A 113 -8.68 -14.56 5.98
CA ASN A 113 -8.40 -15.99 5.91
C ASN A 113 -7.51 -16.35 4.72
N SER A 114 -7.05 -15.35 3.98
CA SER A 114 -6.08 -15.52 2.90
C SER A 114 -4.71 -14.98 3.29
N ASP A 115 -3.67 -15.63 2.79
CA ASP A 115 -2.36 -15.02 2.73
C ASP A 115 -2.41 -13.82 1.79
N SER A 116 -1.66 -12.79 2.10
CA SER A 116 -1.55 -11.62 1.25
C SER A 116 -0.18 -10.96 1.38
N PHE A 117 0.21 -10.28 0.33
CA PHE A 117 1.38 -9.41 0.29
C PHE A 117 1.00 -8.10 -0.40
N GLY A 118 1.60 -7.00 0.05
CA GLY A 118 1.36 -5.71 -0.59
C GLY A 118 2.28 -4.61 -0.13
N ILE A 119 2.19 -3.51 -0.86
CA ILE A 119 2.91 -2.28 -0.64
C ILE A 119 1.94 -1.11 -0.51
N ILE A 120 2.25 -0.21 0.41
CA ILE A 120 1.56 1.06 0.58
C ILE A 120 2.57 2.15 0.29
N LEU A 121 2.19 3.10 -0.55
CA LEU A 121 3.03 4.19 -1.02
C LEU A 121 2.38 5.54 -0.71
N ASP A 122 3.00 6.31 0.18
CA ASP A 122 2.74 7.74 0.28
C ASP A 122 3.50 8.44 -0.85
N THR A 123 2.82 8.63 -1.95
CA THR A 123 3.44 9.09 -3.19
C THR A 123 3.79 10.57 -3.21
N TYR A 124 3.27 11.34 -2.25
CA TYR A 124 3.55 12.76 -2.08
C TYR A 124 4.51 13.05 -0.92
N ASP A 125 4.88 12.04 -0.12
CA ASP A 125 5.66 12.18 1.13
C ASP A 125 5.00 13.20 2.08
N ASP A 126 3.64 13.16 2.13
CA ASP A 126 2.81 14.10 2.91
C ASP A 126 2.40 13.55 4.28
N ASN A 127 2.66 12.27 4.55
CA ASN A 127 2.32 11.55 5.77
C ASN A 127 0.80 11.48 6.07
N GLU A 128 -0.04 11.75 5.08
CA GLU A 128 -1.49 11.76 5.22
C GLU A 128 -2.19 10.85 4.21
N ASN A 129 -1.67 10.80 2.98
CA ASN A 129 -2.32 10.10 1.88
C ASN A 129 -1.42 9.00 1.32
N ALA A 130 -2.01 7.85 0.99
CA ALA A 130 -1.27 6.76 0.38
C ALA A 130 -2.11 5.97 -0.62
N LEU A 131 -1.42 5.26 -1.49
CA LEU A 131 -1.97 4.27 -2.42
C LEU A 131 -1.53 2.89 -1.99
N ALA A 132 -2.45 1.95 -1.96
CA ALA A 132 -2.21 0.59 -1.51
C ALA A 132 -2.41 -0.40 -2.65
N PHE A 133 -1.48 -1.34 -2.78
CA PHE A 133 -1.46 -2.39 -3.79
C PHE A 133 -1.20 -3.72 -3.12
N PHE A 134 -2.18 -4.60 -3.14
CA PHE A 134 -2.11 -5.90 -2.50
C PHE A 134 -2.46 -7.02 -3.47
N THR A 135 -1.91 -8.20 -3.20
CA THR A 135 -2.26 -9.44 -3.89
C THR A 135 -2.38 -10.60 -2.92
N MET A 136 -2.99 -11.65 -3.39
CA MET A 136 -3.09 -12.95 -2.74
C MET A 136 -2.38 -14.02 -3.59
N PRO A 137 -2.12 -15.24 -3.07
CA PRO A 137 -1.52 -16.32 -3.84
C PRO A 137 -2.25 -16.69 -5.13
N SER A 138 -3.50 -16.23 -5.30
CA SER A 138 -4.28 -16.40 -6.53
C SER A 138 -4.00 -15.37 -7.62
N GLY A 139 -3.15 -14.38 -7.38
CA GLY A 139 -2.90 -13.25 -8.28
C GLY A 139 -4.04 -12.21 -8.29
N ALA A 140 -5.00 -12.29 -7.36
CA ALA A 140 -6.06 -11.29 -7.27
C ALA A 140 -5.50 -9.92 -6.89
N ARG A 141 -5.82 -8.89 -7.67
CA ARG A 141 -5.42 -7.51 -7.41
C ARG A 141 -6.39 -6.83 -6.47
N ILE A 142 -5.83 -6.11 -5.49
CA ILE A 142 -6.58 -5.32 -4.53
C ILE A 142 -5.90 -3.98 -4.45
N ASP A 143 -6.60 -2.91 -4.81
CA ASP A 143 -6.06 -1.55 -4.73
C ASP A 143 -7.07 -0.59 -4.08
N TYR A 144 -6.56 0.33 -3.29
CA TYR A 144 -7.35 1.36 -2.64
C TYR A 144 -6.49 2.58 -2.28
N SER A 145 -7.13 3.71 -2.05
CA SER A 145 -6.45 4.86 -1.49
C SER A 145 -6.72 5.00 0.01
N VAL A 146 -5.72 5.49 0.71
CA VAL A 146 -5.76 5.84 2.13
C VAL A 146 -5.67 7.35 2.24
N SER A 147 -6.42 7.94 3.16
CA SER A 147 -6.40 9.38 3.45
C SER A 147 -6.40 9.61 4.96
N ASN A 148 -6.06 10.84 5.37
CA ASN A 148 -6.09 11.25 6.78
C ASN A 148 -5.28 10.30 7.68
N ASP A 149 -4.07 9.94 7.27
CA ASP A 149 -3.16 9.03 7.97
C ASP A 149 -3.81 7.71 8.41
N GLY A 150 -4.71 7.17 7.60
CA GLY A 150 -5.45 5.95 7.94
C GLY A 150 -6.45 6.12 9.10
N GLU A 151 -6.67 7.33 9.59
CA GLU A 151 -7.58 7.62 10.69
C GLU A 151 -9.00 7.88 10.21
N GLY A 152 -9.90 7.00 10.57
CA GLY A 152 -11.33 7.17 10.33
C GLY A 152 -12.03 7.82 11.53
N GLY A 153 -13.19 8.43 11.30
CA GLY A 153 -14.02 8.97 12.38
C GLY A 153 -14.41 7.88 13.40
N GLY A 154 -14.26 8.16 14.69
CA GLY A 154 -14.62 7.24 15.76
C GLY A 154 -13.65 6.08 16.01
N GLY A 155 -12.39 6.19 15.62
CA GLY A 155 -11.36 5.15 15.82
C GLY A 155 -11.45 3.97 14.84
N SER A 156 -12.18 4.14 13.75
CA SER A 156 -12.30 3.16 12.67
C SER A 156 -11.63 3.71 11.40
N SER A 157 -10.81 2.90 10.72
CA SER A 157 -10.21 3.25 9.42
C SER A 157 -11.21 3.27 8.25
N ARG A 158 -12.48 2.92 8.48
CA ARG A 158 -13.48 2.79 7.39
C ARG A 158 -13.72 4.06 6.59
N GLY A 159 -13.58 5.24 7.20
CA GLY A 159 -13.75 6.52 6.50
C GLY A 159 -12.51 7.00 5.75
N SER A 160 -11.33 6.43 6.05
CA SER A 160 -10.06 6.81 5.46
C SER A 160 -9.62 5.92 4.29
N ILE A 161 -10.30 4.79 4.06
CA ILE A 161 -9.99 3.85 2.98
C ILE A 161 -11.05 3.95 1.89
N ASN A 162 -10.63 4.35 0.70
CA ASN A 162 -11.48 4.37 -0.49
C ASN A 162 -11.19 3.16 -1.38
N ARG A 163 -12.02 2.13 -1.27
CA ARG A 163 -11.93 0.89 -2.07
C ARG A 163 -12.51 1.03 -3.49
N SER A 164 -13.13 2.16 -3.79
CA SER A 164 -13.60 2.46 -5.16
C SER A 164 -12.51 3.11 -6.01
N TRP A 165 -11.38 3.47 -5.41
CA TRP A 165 -10.22 3.93 -6.14
C TRP A 165 -9.61 2.76 -6.91
N ASN A 166 -9.23 3.00 -8.15
CA ASN A 166 -8.73 1.98 -9.04
C ASN A 166 -7.69 2.59 -10.00
N THR A 167 -6.58 1.87 -10.21
CA THR A 167 -5.55 2.31 -11.14
C THR A 167 -4.99 1.15 -11.96
N PHE A 168 -4.09 1.46 -12.90
CA PHE A 168 -3.40 0.46 -13.70
C PHE A 168 -2.13 0.02 -12.98
N TRP A 169 -2.04 -1.25 -12.74
CA TRP A 169 -0.86 -1.96 -12.25
C TRP A 169 -1.04 -3.44 -12.54
N ASP A 170 0.06 -4.16 -12.58
CA ASP A 170 0.02 -5.58 -12.87
C ASP A 170 0.67 -6.38 -11.74
N VAL A 171 0.23 -7.62 -11.58
CA VAL A 171 0.82 -8.59 -10.67
C VAL A 171 0.72 -9.97 -11.27
N GLU A 172 1.81 -10.71 -11.17
CA GLU A 172 1.87 -12.15 -11.40
C GLU A 172 2.29 -12.84 -10.12
N THR A 173 1.79 -14.04 -9.92
CA THR A 173 2.11 -14.87 -8.77
C THR A 173 2.40 -16.29 -9.19
N SER A 174 3.37 -16.90 -8.55
CA SER A 174 3.67 -18.32 -8.73
C SER A 174 3.75 -19.03 -7.38
N ARG A 175 3.82 -20.35 -7.38
CA ARG A 175 3.84 -21.16 -6.16
C ARG A 175 4.55 -22.48 -6.42
N ASP A 176 5.36 -22.91 -5.44
CA ASP A 176 6.03 -24.20 -5.44
C ASP A 176 6.04 -24.86 -4.05
N GLU A 177 6.95 -25.81 -3.84
CA GLU A 177 7.13 -26.54 -2.58
C GLU A 177 7.81 -25.69 -1.48
N LEU A 178 8.32 -24.50 -1.78
CA LEU A 178 9.01 -23.64 -0.83
C LEU A 178 8.14 -22.46 -0.37
N GLY A 179 7.09 -22.10 -1.15
CA GLY A 179 6.25 -20.97 -0.82
C GLY A 179 5.44 -20.45 -1.99
N TRP A 180 5.18 -19.17 -1.95
CA TRP A 180 4.59 -18.43 -3.07
C TRP A 180 5.37 -17.17 -3.36
N TYR A 181 5.27 -16.69 -4.57
CA TYR A 181 6.10 -15.63 -5.10
C TYR A 181 5.24 -14.58 -5.76
N VAL A 182 5.75 -13.37 -5.81
CA VAL A 182 5.04 -12.21 -6.36
C VAL A 182 5.99 -11.38 -7.18
N GLU A 183 5.54 -10.97 -8.33
CA GLU A 183 6.08 -9.83 -9.06
C GLU A 183 4.99 -8.81 -9.30
N MET A 184 5.22 -7.57 -8.85
CA MET A 184 4.35 -6.43 -9.14
C MET A 184 5.12 -5.43 -9.99
N ARG A 185 4.42 -4.84 -10.95
CA ARG A 185 4.90 -3.65 -11.65
C ARG A 185 3.84 -2.57 -11.59
N ILE A 186 4.23 -1.44 -11.05
CA ILE A 186 3.35 -0.29 -10.84
C ILE A 186 3.87 0.84 -11.73
N PRO A 187 3.13 1.26 -12.77
CA PRO A 187 3.57 2.36 -13.61
C PRO A 187 3.71 3.64 -12.78
N PHE A 188 4.79 4.39 -12.95
CA PHE A 188 4.94 5.70 -12.29
C PHE A 188 3.80 6.65 -12.64
N SER A 189 3.22 6.51 -13.82
CA SER A 189 2.02 7.25 -14.24
C SER A 189 0.76 6.96 -13.41
N SER A 190 0.73 5.84 -12.69
CA SER A 190 -0.35 5.49 -11.74
C SER A 190 -0.15 6.04 -10.34
N LEU A 191 1.06 6.51 -10.01
CA LEU A 191 1.46 6.87 -8.64
C LEU A 191 1.24 8.35 -8.31
N ARG A 192 1.18 9.25 -9.31
CA ARG A 192 1.07 10.70 -9.08
C ARG A 192 2.03 11.18 -7.98
N PHE A 193 3.19 11.64 -8.36
CA PHE A 193 4.25 12.05 -7.43
C PHE A 193 4.79 13.43 -7.79
N GLN A 194 5.57 14.00 -6.88
CA GLN A 194 6.31 15.25 -7.12
C GLN A 194 7.79 14.95 -7.34
N THR A 195 8.40 15.67 -8.28
CA THR A 195 9.84 15.64 -8.48
C THR A 195 10.44 16.92 -7.91
N ILE A 196 11.35 16.80 -6.96
CA ILE A 196 12.07 17.92 -6.35
C ILE A 196 13.55 17.74 -6.61
N ASN A 197 14.16 18.67 -7.33
CA ASN A 197 15.57 18.64 -7.71
C ASN A 197 15.99 17.33 -8.42
N GLY A 198 15.13 16.78 -9.28
CA GLY A 198 15.39 15.54 -10.01
C GLY A 198 15.22 14.26 -9.19
N LYS A 199 14.78 14.36 -7.94
CA LYS A 199 14.48 13.25 -7.05
C LYS A 199 13.00 13.14 -6.76
N ILE A 200 12.54 11.92 -6.63
CA ILE A 200 11.20 11.57 -6.16
C ILE A 200 11.35 10.94 -4.78
N ARG A 201 10.56 11.42 -3.83
CA ARG A 201 10.47 10.86 -2.48
C ARG A 201 9.08 10.31 -2.26
N MET A 202 9.01 9.14 -1.65
CA MET A 202 7.76 8.47 -1.28
C MET A 202 7.94 7.80 0.08
N GLY A 203 6.86 7.73 0.85
CA GLY A 203 6.80 6.84 2.00
C GLY A 203 6.42 5.43 1.55
N MET A 204 7.01 4.40 2.17
CA MET A 204 6.76 3.00 1.83
C MET A 204 6.48 2.16 3.07
N ILE A 205 5.43 1.33 3.00
CA ILE A 205 5.17 0.26 3.96
C ILE A 205 4.96 -1.04 3.19
N LEU A 206 5.70 -2.08 3.56
CA LEU A 206 5.49 -3.45 3.08
C LEU A 206 4.68 -4.23 4.10
N ASN A 207 3.75 -5.04 3.63
CA ASN A 207 2.88 -5.88 4.45
C ASN A 207 2.83 -7.30 3.91
N ARG A 208 3.00 -8.28 4.79
CA ARG A 208 2.68 -9.69 4.52
C ARG A 208 1.76 -10.21 5.60
N ARG A 209 0.67 -10.86 5.22
CA ARG A 209 -0.17 -11.63 6.11
C ARG A 209 0.09 -13.11 5.92
N ILE A 210 0.38 -13.79 7.03
CA ILE A 210 0.49 -15.25 7.12
C ILE A 210 -0.79 -15.71 7.83
N SER A 211 -1.78 -16.17 7.05
CA SER A 211 -3.15 -16.34 7.53
C SER A 211 -3.28 -17.43 8.59
N TYR A 212 -2.65 -18.58 8.40
CA TYR A 212 -2.76 -19.72 9.32
C TYR A 212 -2.10 -19.46 10.69
N MET A 213 -1.11 -18.53 10.75
CA MET A 213 -0.47 -18.08 12.00
C MET A 213 -1.17 -16.84 12.57
N ASN A 214 -2.13 -16.27 11.85
CA ASN A 214 -2.72 -14.96 12.15
C ASN A 214 -1.66 -13.86 12.37
N GLU A 215 -0.56 -13.95 11.62
CA GLU A 215 0.59 -13.10 11.74
C GLU A 215 0.58 -11.99 10.68
N MET A 216 0.91 -10.77 11.09
CA MET A 216 1.15 -9.63 10.22
C MET A 216 2.62 -9.25 10.34
N VAL A 217 3.30 -9.20 9.22
CA VAL A 217 4.72 -8.89 9.09
C VAL A 217 4.85 -7.62 8.27
N THR A 218 5.65 -6.66 8.74
CA THR A 218 5.76 -5.34 8.11
C THR A 218 7.22 -4.89 7.95
N TYR A 219 7.43 -4.00 7.00
CA TYR A 219 8.58 -3.12 6.92
C TYR A 219 8.09 -1.70 6.56
N PRO A 220 8.53 -0.64 7.28
CA PRO A 220 9.34 -0.68 8.49
C PRO A 220 8.63 -1.40 9.64
N ILE A 221 9.33 -1.58 10.74
CA ILE A 221 8.73 -2.14 11.95
C ILE A 221 7.68 -1.16 12.50
N ILE A 222 6.42 -1.61 12.59
CA ILE A 222 5.29 -0.79 13.03
C ILE A 222 4.72 -1.33 14.33
N ASP A 223 4.81 -0.50 15.38
CA ASP A 223 4.31 -0.84 16.72
C ASP A 223 2.77 -0.82 16.73
N PRO A 224 2.10 -1.91 17.13
CA PRO A 224 0.64 -1.98 17.22
C PRO A 224 0.01 -0.99 18.20
N LYS A 225 0.80 -0.32 19.07
CA LYS A 225 0.31 0.80 19.91
C LYS A 225 -0.32 1.95 19.09
N TYR A 226 0.06 2.11 17.83
CA TYR A 226 -0.52 3.10 16.92
C TYR A 226 -1.91 2.71 16.39
N GLY A 227 -2.46 1.59 16.85
CA GLY A 227 -3.82 1.14 16.54
C GLY A 227 -3.89 -0.01 15.54
N PHE A 228 -5.10 -0.52 15.37
CA PHE A 228 -5.36 -1.69 14.53
C PHE A 228 -4.96 -1.51 13.05
N SER A 229 -5.03 -0.28 12.54
CA SER A 229 -4.68 0.07 11.16
C SER A 229 -3.29 0.72 11.04
N ALA A 230 -2.42 0.53 12.04
CA ALA A 230 -1.10 1.15 12.06
C ALA A 230 -0.27 0.84 10.79
N ASN A 231 -0.43 -0.35 10.25
CA ASN A 231 0.22 -0.76 9.00
C ASN A 231 -0.31 -0.07 7.73
N LEU A 232 -1.32 0.79 7.86
CA LEU A 232 -1.88 1.60 6.77
C LEU A 232 -1.59 3.09 6.94
N LYS A 233 -0.82 3.48 7.97
CA LYS A 233 -0.55 4.87 8.29
C LYS A 233 0.66 5.42 7.51
N PRO A 234 0.46 6.35 6.56
CA PRO A 234 1.56 6.99 5.83
C PRO A 234 2.62 7.61 6.75
N SER A 235 2.22 8.18 7.89
CA SER A 235 3.13 8.78 8.86
C SER A 235 4.14 7.80 9.49
N LEU A 236 3.92 6.50 9.35
CA LEU A 236 4.83 5.45 9.83
C LEU A 236 5.65 4.80 8.71
N ALA A 237 5.55 5.34 7.49
CA ALA A 237 6.24 4.81 6.32
C ALA A 237 7.75 5.12 6.37
N GLN A 238 8.54 4.24 5.77
CA GLN A 238 9.95 4.49 5.47
C GLN A 238 10.06 5.35 4.22
N THR A 239 10.75 6.48 4.30
CA THR A 239 11.02 7.29 3.12
C THR A 239 11.99 6.58 2.19
N ILE A 240 11.61 6.48 0.91
CA ILE A 240 12.42 5.96 -0.20
C ILE A 240 12.62 7.04 -1.25
N GLU A 241 13.76 6.99 -1.95
CA GLU A 241 14.11 7.95 -2.99
C GLU A 241 14.41 7.24 -4.33
N PHE A 242 13.94 7.88 -5.40
CA PHE A 242 14.21 7.49 -6.78
C PHE A 242 14.86 8.67 -7.51
N GLU A 243 15.73 8.37 -8.47
CA GLU A 243 16.43 9.39 -9.26
C GLU A 243 16.13 9.22 -10.75
N ASN A 244 16.15 10.35 -11.48
CA ASN A 244 16.08 10.37 -12.94
C ASN A 244 14.83 9.67 -13.53
N ILE A 245 13.68 9.84 -12.90
CA ILE A 245 12.37 9.42 -13.44
C ILE A 245 11.67 10.67 -13.96
N GLU A 246 11.25 10.64 -15.21
CA GLU A 246 10.48 11.70 -15.81
C GLU A 246 8.97 11.40 -15.69
N PRO A 247 8.16 12.36 -15.22
CA PRO A 247 6.72 12.18 -15.18
C PRO A 247 6.17 12.00 -16.60
N HIS A 248 5.42 10.93 -16.82
CA HIS A 248 4.71 10.68 -18.07
C HIS A 248 3.21 10.77 -17.85
N ASN A 249 2.50 11.39 -18.79
CA ASN A 249 1.03 11.44 -18.81
C ASN A 249 0.50 10.48 -19.87
N PRO A 250 0.36 9.19 -19.59
CA PRO A 250 -0.10 8.23 -20.55
C PRO A 250 -1.59 8.43 -20.88
N VAL A 251 -1.95 8.08 -22.09
CA VAL A 251 -3.35 7.89 -22.51
C VAL A 251 -3.66 6.40 -22.39
N TYR A 252 -4.62 6.04 -21.56
CA TYR A 252 -5.10 4.67 -21.46
C TYR A 252 -6.36 4.52 -22.30
N ILE A 253 -6.35 3.55 -23.20
CA ILE A 253 -7.46 3.24 -24.10
C ILE A 253 -7.86 1.79 -23.86
N SER A 254 -9.07 1.56 -23.36
CA SER A 254 -9.60 0.24 -23.04
C SER A 254 -10.83 -0.05 -23.90
N PRO A 255 -10.69 -0.72 -25.06
CA PRO A 255 -11.83 -1.21 -25.81
C PRO A 255 -12.51 -2.36 -25.07
N TYR A 256 -13.84 -2.42 -25.13
CA TYR A 256 -14.60 -3.54 -24.59
C TYR A 256 -15.75 -3.96 -25.48
N VAL A 257 -16.13 -5.22 -25.37
CA VAL A 257 -17.31 -5.79 -26.00
C VAL A 257 -18.10 -6.55 -24.94
N ILE A 258 -19.39 -6.27 -24.85
CA ILE A 258 -20.31 -6.95 -23.95
C ILE A 258 -21.29 -7.75 -24.80
N GLY A 259 -21.30 -9.07 -24.63
CA GLY A 259 -22.30 -9.95 -25.17
C GLY A 259 -23.28 -10.41 -24.10
N GLY A 260 -24.56 -10.35 -24.39
CA GLY A 260 -25.62 -10.79 -23.46
C GLY A 260 -26.76 -11.45 -24.24
N TYR A 261 -27.52 -12.25 -23.49
CA TYR A 261 -28.75 -12.86 -23.99
C TYR A 261 -29.78 -12.83 -22.89
N SER A 262 -30.94 -12.23 -23.14
CA SER A 262 -32.07 -12.25 -22.22
C SER A 262 -33.24 -13.00 -22.83
N SER A 263 -33.87 -13.84 -22.06
CA SER A 263 -35.05 -14.60 -22.44
C SER A 263 -36.13 -14.37 -21.39
N ASN A 264 -37.15 -13.62 -21.74
CA ASN A 264 -38.24 -13.26 -20.87
C ASN A 264 -39.57 -13.81 -21.42
N TRP A 265 -40.52 -13.99 -20.54
CA TRP A 265 -41.93 -14.29 -20.93
C TRP A 265 -42.72 -13.04 -20.64
N ASP A 266 -43.14 -12.34 -21.67
CA ASP A 266 -43.94 -11.11 -21.59
C ASP A 266 -45.36 -11.39 -22.09
N LEU A 267 -46.34 -10.66 -21.57
CA LEU A 267 -47.69 -10.71 -22.13
C LEU A 267 -47.74 -10.11 -23.50
N ASN A 268 -48.50 -10.73 -24.41
CA ASN A 268 -48.80 -10.16 -25.72
C ASN A 268 -49.55 -8.83 -25.57
N ASP A 269 -49.68 -8.06 -26.67
CA ASP A 269 -50.35 -6.74 -26.67
C ASP A 269 -51.84 -6.81 -26.22
N ALA A 270 -52.43 -7.96 -26.29
CA ALA A 270 -53.82 -8.19 -25.85
C ALA A 270 -53.88 -8.64 -24.36
N GLU A 271 -52.78 -8.76 -23.70
CA GLU A 271 -52.65 -9.22 -22.27
C GLU A 271 -53.30 -10.60 -22.00
N THR A 272 -53.35 -11.47 -23.01
CA THR A 272 -54.04 -12.75 -22.90
C THR A 272 -53.13 -13.96 -22.83
N LEU A 273 -51.92 -13.88 -23.36
CA LEU A 273 -50.99 -14.99 -23.46
C LEU A 273 -49.56 -14.54 -23.20
N TYR A 274 -48.78 -15.34 -22.46
CA TYR A 274 -47.35 -15.14 -22.34
C TYR A 274 -46.64 -15.60 -23.60
N GLN A 275 -45.79 -14.74 -24.16
CA GLN A 275 -44.93 -15.02 -25.25
C GLN A 275 -43.47 -14.92 -24.85
N LYS A 276 -42.65 -15.86 -25.33
CA LYS A 276 -41.23 -15.85 -25.09
C LYS A 276 -40.58 -14.82 -25.95
N GLU A 277 -39.92 -13.86 -25.34
CA GLU A 277 -39.12 -12.86 -26.03
C GLU A 277 -37.64 -13.08 -25.79
N ASP A 278 -36.91 -13.39 -26.84
CA ASP A 278 -35.47 -13.64 -26.81
C ASP A 278 -34.73 -12.41 -27.40
N LYS A 279 -33.93 -11.74 -26.54
CA LYS A 279 -33.19 -10.53 -26.93
C LYS A 279 -31.69 -10.75 -26.82
N PRO A 280 -30.99 -10.97 -27.95
CA PRO A 280 -29.53 -10.90 -27.93
C PRO A 280 -29.12 -9.43 -27.76
N LYS A 281 -28.06 -9.22 -26.95
CA LYS A 281 -27.46 -7.92 -26.69
C LYS A 281 -25.98 -7.99 -27.06
N LEU A 282 -25.56 -7.07 -27.94
CA LEU A 282 -24.15 -6.87 -28.24
C LEU A 282 -23.86 -5.38 -28.17
N GLU A 283 -22.96 -5.02 -27.26
CA GLU A 283 -22.48 -3.65 -27.06
C GLU A 283 -20.97 -3.62 -27.20
N ALA A 284 -20.44 -2.59 -27.82
CA ALA A 284 -19.02 -2.30 -27.87
C ALA A 284 -18.82 -0.86 -27.40
N GLY A 285 -17.76 -0.65 -26.64
CA GLY A 285 -17.40 0.67 -26.12
C GLY A 285 -15.89 0.84 -26.03
N LEU A 286 -15.51 2.05 -25.71
CA LEU A 286 -14.13 2.48 -25.57
C LEU A 286 -14.02 3.43 -24.38
N ASP A 287 -13.27 3.03 -23.36
CA ASP A 287 -12.91 3.91 -22.25
C ASP A 287 -11.56 4.56 -22.55
N VAL A 288 -11.51 5.88 -22.44
CA VAL A 288 -10.28 6.66 -22.58
C VAL A 288 -10.03 7.40 -21.27
N LYS A 289 -8.89 7.13 -20.64
CA LYS A 289 -8.42 7.87 -19.45
C LYS A 289 -7.17 8.66 -19.83
N TYR A 290 -7.20 9.94 -19.57
CA TYR A 290 -6.10 10.85 -19.78
C TYR A 290 -5.92 11.77 -18.57
N SER A 291 -4.70 11.81 -18.03
CA SER A 291 -4.36 12.74 -16.94
C SER A 291 -4.00 14.10 -17.54
N LEU A 292 -4.80 15.13 -17.26
CA LEU A 292 -4.56 16.49 -17.77
C LEU A 292 -3.33 17.15 -17.15
N THR A 293 -2.98 16.77 -15.93
CA THR A 293 -1.78 17.24 -15.22
C THR A 293 -1.18 16.12 -14.40
N SER A 294 0.13 16.19 -14.16
CA SER A 294 0.84 15.26 -13.27
C SER A 294 0.51 15.46 -11.78
N ASN A 295 -0.18 16.56 -11.43
CA ASN A 295 -0.39 17.02 -10.06
C ASN A 295 -1.85 17.06 -9.61
N LEU A 296 -2.78 16.37 -10.31
CA LEU A 296 -4.19 16.31 -9.91
C LEU A 296 -4.70 14.89 -9.91
#